data_5e8bea7b9e577034b6d2fde20d3044ab
#
_entry.id   5e8bea7b9e577034b6d2fde20d3044ab
#
_cell.length_a   1.000
_cell.length_b   1.000
_cell.length_c   1.000
_cell.angle_alpha   90.00
_cell.angle_beta   90.00
_cell.angle_gamma   90.00
#
_symmetry.space_group_name_H-M   'P 1'
#
loop_
_entity.id
_entity.type
_entity.pdbx_description
1 polymer ?
#
loop_
_entity_poly.entity_id
_entity_poly.type
_entity_poly.pdbx_seq_one_letter_code
_entity_poly.pdbx_strand_id
1 'polypeptide(L)'
;MISNQGGISLKPDSKDSKSKLGSFKSKVSAVFNQLDIPISIYAATEKDIYRKPRTGMWSELLEDFDIHLSGDVDLENSLFVGDAGGRNASNGKPKDFSCSDRYNIWAERCRQNINVT
;
A
#
# COMPACT_ATOMS: atom_id res chain seq x y z
N MET A 1 -1.07 6.74 0.05
CA MET A 1 -1.38 5.51 0.85
C MET A 1 -1.49 4.33 -0.09
N ILE A 2 -0.86 3.19 0.22
CA ILE A 2 -0.85 1.98 -0.61
C ILE A 2 -1.56 0.85 0.14
N SER A 3 -2.65 0.28 -0.43
CA SER A 3 -3.53 -0.66 0.27
C SER A 3 -3.94 -1.87 -0.58
N ASN A 4 -3.95 -3.08 0.02
CA ASN A 4 -4.56 -4.25 -0.59
C ASN A 4 -6.05 -4.30 -0.21
N GLN A 5 -6.93 -4.20 -1.19
CA GLN A 5 -8.39 -4.19 -1.03
C GLN A 5 -9.08 -5.31 -1.83
N GLY A 6 -8.55 -6.52 -1.75
CA GLY A 6 -9.05 -7.68 -2.50
C GLY A 6 -10.49 -8.12 -2.18
N GLY A 7 -11.14 -7.51 -1.19
CA GLY A 7 -12.57 -7.71 -0.94
C GLY A 7 -13.48 -6.82 -1.80
N ILE A 8 -12.91 -5.87 -2.53
CA ILE A 8 -13.64 -4.97 -3.43
C ILE A 8 -13.54 -5.56 -4.83
N SER A 9 -14.67 -5.85 -5.47
CA SER A 9 -14.71 -6.22 -6.89
C SER A 9 -15.22 -5.03 -7.70
N LEU A 10 -14.57 -4.73 -8.80
CA LEU A 10 -15.00 -3.68 -9.74
C LEU A 10 -15.96 -4.22 -10.79
N LYS A 11 -16.36 -5.50 -10.71
CA LYS A 11 -17.35 -6.11 -11.62
C LYS A 11 -18.72 -5.47 -11.40
N PRO A 12 -19.46 -5.09 -12.47
CA PRO A 12 -20.68 -4.29 -12.37
C PRO A 12 -21.85 -4.99 -11.65
N ASP A 13 -21.85 -6.30 -11.58
CA ASP A 13 -23.02 -7.10 -11.15
C ASP A 13 -23.07 -7.45 -9.66
N SER A 14 -22.08 -7.04 -8.86
CA SER A 14 -22.00 -7.36 -7.45
C SER A 14 -22.50 -6.21 -6.56
N LYS A 15 -23.70 -6.33 -6.01
CA LYS A 15 -24.24 -5.38 -5.03
C LYS A 15 -23.33 -5.23 -3.80
N ASP A 16 -22.73 -6.32 -3.33
CA ASP A 16 -21.78 -6.32 -2.21
C ASP A 16 -20.52 -5.54 -2.51
N SER A 17 -20.05 -5.56 -3.74
CA SER A 17 -18.85 -4.84 -4.15
C SER A 17 -19.04 -3.34 -4.15
N LYS A 18 -20.21 -2.86 -4.61
CA LYS A 18 -20.56 -1.43 -4.57
C LYS A 18 -20.61 -0.92 -3.13
N SER A 19 -21.18 -1.71 -2.22
CA SER A 19 -21.24 -1.39 -0.79
C SER A 19 -19.84 -1.34 -0.17
N LYS A 20 -18.99 -2.31 -0.45
CA LYS A 20 -17.60 -2.36 0.04
C LYS A 20 -16.75 -1.21 -0.50
N LEU A 21 -16.89 -0.87 -1.77
CA LEU A 21 -16.22 0.28 -2.37
C LEU A 21 -16.68 1.59 -1.74
N GLY A 22 -17.99 1.76 -1.53
CA GLY A 22 -18.56 2.93 -0.85
C GLY A 22 -18.03 3.07 0.58
N SER A 23 -18.02 1.99 1.33
CA SER A 23 -17.48 1.95 2.70
C SER A 23 -15.99 2.28 2.73
N PHE A 24 -15.20 1.75 1.79
CA PHE A 24 -13.79 2.07 1.65
C PHE A 24 -13.56 3.55 1.36
N LYS A 25 -14.27 4.11 0.37
CA LYS A 25 -14.21 5.54 0.04
C LYS A 25 -14.55 6.43 1.22
N SER A 26 -15.59 6.09 2.00
CA SER A 26 -15.98 6.85 3.19
C SER A 26 -14.90 6.83 4.26
N LYS A 27 -14.26 5.69 4.51
CA LYS A 27 -13.13 5.58 5.45
C LYS A 27 -11.93 6.40 5.01
N VAL A 28 -11.60 6.36 3.72
CA VAL A 28 -10.50 7.15 3.13
C VAL A 28 -10.77 8.63 3.30
N SER A 29 -12.00 9.08 2.97
CA SER A 29 -12.39 10.50 3.12
C SER A 29 -12.30 10.97 4.57
N ALA A 30 -12.71 10.13 5.53
CA ALA A 30 -12.60 10.46 6.95
C ALA A 30 -11.14 10.63 7.39
N VAL A 31 -10.23 9.76 6.92
CA VAL A 31 -8.79 9.87 7.20
C VAL A 31 -8.21 11.15 6.58
N PHE A 32 -8.55 11.45 5.33
CA PHE A 32 -8.06 12.64 4.64
C PHE A 32 -8.52 13.93 5.33
N ASN A 33 -9.79 13.98 5.73
CA ASN A 33 -10.33 15.14 6.46
C ASN A 33 -9.65 15.33 7.83
N GLN A 34 -9.23 14.24 8.47
CA GLN A 34 -8.58 14.31 9.78
C GLN A 34 -7.12 14.72 9.69
N LEU A 35 -6.43 14.32 8.62
CA LEU A 35 -4.99 14.60 8.45
C LEU A 35 -4.71 15.99 7.88
N ASP A 36 -5.66 16.57 7.13
CA ASP A 36 -5.56 17.89 6.48
C ASP A 36 -4.23 18.09 5.70
N ILE A 37 -3.79 17.04 5.02
CA ILE A 37 -2.62 17.04 4.14
C ILE A 37 -2.96 16.41 2.79
N PRO A 38 -2.31 16.81 1.69
CA PRO A 38 -2.48 16.17 0.40
C PRO A 38 -2.05 14.70 0.46
N ILE A 39 -2.96 13.77 0.15
CA ILE A 39 -2.68 12.33 0.16
C ILE A 39 -3.23 11.68 -1.10
N SER A 40 -2.39 10.93 -1.79
CA SER A 40 -2.80 10.01 -2.85
C SER A 40 -3.04 8.61 -2.29
N ILE A 41 -4.02 7.88 -2.84
CA ILE A 41 -4.29 6.50 -2.47
C ILE A 41 -4.28 5.57 -3.67
N TYR A 42 -3.57 4.45 -3.52
CA TYR A 42 -3.50 3.34 -4.47
C TYR A 42 -4.04 2.10 -3.80
N ALA A 43 -5.03 1.45 -4.41
CA ALA A 43 -5.72 0.31 -3.83
C ALA A 43 -5.80 -0.85 -4.81
N ALA A 44 -5.10 -1.95 -4.53
CA ALA A 44 -5.16 -3.17 -5.33
C ALA A 44 -6.41 -3.98 -4.97
N THR A 45 -7.34 -4.13 -5.92
CA THR A 45 -8.58 -4.89 -5.75
C THR A 45 -8.45 -6.33 -6.26
N GLU A 46 -7.47 -6.62 -7.11
CA GLU A 46 -7.21 -7.92 -7.71
C GLU A 46 -5.91 -8.56 -7.16
N LYS A 47 -5.69 -9.83 -7.50
CA LYS A 47 -4.45 -10.56 -7.16
C LYS A 47 -3.43 -10.50 -8.30
N ASP A 48 -3.16 -9.30 -8.78
CA ASP A 48 -2.31 -8.98 -9.91
C ASP A 48 -0.97 -8.35 -9.50
N ILE A 49 -0.31 -7.66 -10.45
CA ILE A 49 0.97 -6.98 -10.23
C ILE A 49 0.89 -5.82 -9.22
N TYR A 50 -0.31 -5.27 -8.99
CA TYR A 50 -0.52 -4.16 -8.07
C TYR A 50 -0.62 -4.60 -6.62
N ARG A 51 -1.00 -5.85 -6.37
CA ARG A 51 -1.19 -6.35 -5.00
C ARG A 51 0.13 -6.53 -4.26
N LYS A 52 0.29 -5.87 -3.11
CA LYS A 52 1.44 -6.09 -2.21
C LYS A 52 1.58 -7.59 -1.87
N PRO A 53 2.78 -8.15 -1.89
CA PRO A 53 4.11 -7.49 -1.88
C PRO A 53 4.66 -7.06 -3.26
N ARG A 54 3.91 -7.22 -4.34
CA ARG A 54 4.33 -6.72 -5.66
C ARG A 54 4.30 -5.19 -5.68
N THR A 55 5.11 -4.59 -6.54
CA THR A 55 5.42 -3.16 -6.51
C THR A 55 4.65 -2.34 -7.53
N GLY A 56 3.63 -2.91 -8.20
CA GLY A 56 2.87 -2.22 -9.22
C GLY A 56 2.24 -0.90 -8.77
N MET A 57 1.66 -0.85 -7.55
CA MET A 57 1.12 0.41 -7.01
C MET A 57 2.20 1.46 -6.74
N TRP A 58 3.42 1.04 -6.42
CA TRP A 58 4.55 1.94 -6.28
C TRP A 58 4.98 2.50 -7.65
N SER A 59 5.02 1.66 -8.67
CA SER A 59 5.35 2.09 -10.04
C SER A 59 4.32 3.11 -10.56
N GLU A 60 3.03 2.89 -10.34
CA GLU A 60 1.97 3.86 -10.66
C GLU A 60 2.16 5.19 -9.92
N LEU A 61 2.51 5.12 -8.63
CA LEU A 61 2.79 6.33 -7.86
C LEU A 61 3.93 7.13 -8.47
N LEU A 62 5.02 6.49 -8.85
CA LEU A 62 6.15 7.17 -9.47
C LEU A 62 5.76 7.80 -10.82
N GLU A 63 4.96 7.11 -11.62
CA GLU A 63 4.46 7.61 -12.90
C GLU A 63 3.53 8.81 -12.72
N ASP A 64 2.58 8.75 -11.79
CA ASP A 64 1.64 9.82 -11.47
C ASP A 64 2.33 11.12 -11.00
N PHE A 65 3.52 11.01 -10.42
CA PHE A 65 4.32 12.14 -9.96
C PHE A 65 5.50 12.49 -10.87
N ASP A 66 5.54 11.95 -12.10
CA ASP A 66 6.64 12.15 -13.08
C ASP A 66 8.03 11.83 -12.53
N ILE A 67 8.11 10.86 -11.62
CA ILE A 67 9.38 10.41 -11.02
C ILE A 67 9.97 9.28 -11.87
N HIS A 68 10.94 9.61 -12.72
CA HIS A 68 11.50 8.66 -13.70
C HIS A 68 12.80 7.99 -13.25
N LEU A 69 13.50 8.58 -12.30
CA LEU A 69 14.77 8.06 -11.79
C LEU A 69 14.62 7.63 -10.34
N SER A 70 15.14 6.46 -10.03
CA SER A 70 15.13 5.94 -8.65
C SER A 70 15.87 6.83 -7.65
N GLY A 71 16.79 7.68 -8.12
CA GLY A 71 17.49 8.67 -7.30
C GLY A 71 16.67 9.90 -6.92
N ASP A 72 15.50 10.09 -7.54
CA ASP A 72 14.63 11.25 -7.25
C ASP A 72 13.76 11.03 -5.99
N VAL A 73 13.73 9.80 -5.47
CA VAL A 73 13.02 9.48 -4.23
C VAL A 73 14.01 9.42 -3.08
N ASP A 74 13.86 10.32 -2.11
CA ASP A 74 14.65 10.29 -0.88
C ASP A 74 14.15 9.19 0.06
N LEU A 75 14.61 7.97 -0.17
CA LEU A 75 14.23 6.82 0.66
C LEU A 75 14.87 6.83 2.04
N GLU A 76 15.99 7.52 2.23
CA GLU A 76 16.66 7.61 3.52
C GLU A 76 15.84 8.43 4.51
N ASN A 77 15.17 9.47 4.02
CA ASN A 77 14.29 10.31 4.82
C ASN A 77 12.80 9.92 4.67
N SER A 78 12.51 8.82 3.98
CA SER A 78 11.15 8.32 3.81
C SER A 78 10.76 7.36 4.93
N LEU A 79 9.53 7.50 5.44
CA LEU A 79 8.95 6.65 6.46
C LEU A 79 7.83 5.78 5.86
N PHE A 80 7.85 4.50 6.17
CA PHE A 80 6.76 3.60 5.87
C PHE A 80 6.11 3.07 7.16
N VAL A 81 4.78 3.14 7.23
CA VAL A 81 3.99 2.62 8.34
C VAL A 81 2.99 1.60 7.81
N GLY A 82 2.97 0.40 8.40
CA GLY A 82 2.07 -0.67 7.99
C GLY A 82 1.84 -1.70 9.08
N ASP A 83 0.78 -2.48 8.94
CA ASP A 83 0.34 -3.51 9.89
C ASP A 83 0.67 -4.94 9.45
N ALA A 84 1.19 -5.12 8.25
CA ALA A 84 1.54 -6.42 7.66
C ALA A 84 3.07 -6.63 7.60
N GLY A 85 3.74 -6.46 8.73
CA GLY A 85 5.20 -6.57 8.86
C GLY A 85 5.75 -7.98 9.04
N GLY A 86 4.88 -8.99 9.19
CA GLY A 86 5.27 -10.37 9.40
C GLY A 86 5.84 -10.66 10.80
N ARG A 87 5.47 -9.86 11.81
CA ARG A 87 5.93 -10.05 13.19
C ARG A 87 5.29 -11.30 13.79
N ASN A 88 6.06 -12.06 14.55
CA ASN A 88 5.55 -13.17 15.32
C ASN A 88 4.77 -12.68 16.56
N ALA A 89 3.88 -13.53 17.08
CA ALA A 89 3.19 -13.23 18.33
C ALA A 89 4.22 -13.03 19.46
N SER A 90 4.11 -11.94 20.20
CA SER A 90 4.97 -11.64 21.34
C SER A 90 4.31 -10.66 22.31
N ASN A 91 4.62 -10.78 23.60
CA ASN A 91 4.16 -9.85 24.64
C ASN A 91 2.65 -9.55 24.63
N GLY A 92 1.82 -10.58 24.43
CA GLY A 92 0.35 -10.46 24.39
C GLY A 92 -0.21 -9.89 23.09
N LYS A 93 0.64 -9.58 22.10
CA LYS A 93 0.21 -9.17 20.77
C LYS A 93 0.11 -10.38 19.84
N PRO A 94 -0.96 -10.52 19.04
CA PRO A 94 -1.07 -11.59 18.06
C PRO A 94 -0.03 -11.45 16.96
N LYS A 95 0.23 -12.56 16.27
CA LYS A 95 1.03 -12.58 15.03
C LYS A 95 0.36 -11.69 13.97
N ASP A 96 1.17 -10.97 13.21
CA ASP A 96 0.67 -10.25 12.04
C ASP A 96 0.04 -11.21 11.02
N PHE A 97 -1.07 -10.79 10.42
CA PHE A 97 -1.80 -11.60 9.44
C PHE A 97 -1.05 -11.79 8.11
N SER A 98 -0.05 -10.96 7.83
CA SER A 98 0.72 -10.95 6.58
C SER A 98 2.09 -10.30 6.78
N CYS A 99 2.99 -10.51 5.82
CA CYS A 99 4.27 -9.82 5.69
C CYS A 99 4.35 -8.96 4.43
N SER A 100 3.20 -8.69 3.80
CA SER A 100 3.14 -8.02 2.49
C SER A 100 3.73 -6.61 2.49
N ASP A 101 3.62 -5.87 3.58
CA ASP A 101 4.17 -4.52 3.70
C ASP A 101 5.71 -4.55 3.76
N ARG A 102 6.25 -5.45 4.57
CA ARG A 102 7.70 -5.61 4.70
C ARG A 102 8.37 -5.97 3.37
N TYR A 103 7.81 -6.94 2.64
CA TYR A 103 8.38 -7.35 1.35
C TYR A 103 8.20 -6.32 0.25
N ASN A 104 7.15 -5.52 0.29
CA ASN A 104 6.95 -4.43 -0.66
C ASN A 104 8.09 -3.40 -0.56
N ILE A 105 8.42 -2.95 0.65
CA ILE A 105 9.52 -2.00 0.90
C ILE A 105 10.87 -2.62 0.53
N TRP A 106 11.09 -3.88 0.89
CA TRP A 106 12.32 -4.59 0.57
C TRP A 106 12.57 -4.70 -0.94
N ALA A 107 11.53 -5.01 -1.71
CA ALA A 107 11.63 -5.11 -3.16
C ALA A 107 12.05 -3.79 -3.79
N GLU A 108 11.55 -2.66 -3.30
CA GLU A 108 11.93 -1.33 -3.81
C GLU A 108 13.35 -0.95 -3.42
N ARG A 109 13.76 -1.20 -2.17
CA ARG A 109 15.14 -0.96 -1.72
C ARG A 109 16.14 -1.81 -2.50
N CYS A 110 15.84 -3.07 -2.77
CA CYS A 110 16.72 -3.94 -3.58
C CYS A 110 16.85 -3.47 -5.03
N ARG A 111 15.80 -2.94 -5.63
CA ARG A 111 15.85 -2.41 -7.01
C ARG A 111 16.73 -1.18 -7.13
N GLN A 112 16.87 -0.42 -6.07
CA GLN A 112 17.65 0.82 -6.06
C GLN A 112 19.11 0.65 -5.59
N ASN A 113 19.61 -0.60 -5.45
CA ASN A 113 20.95 -0.91 -4.95
C ASN A 113 21.29 -0.25 -3.59
N ILE A 114 20.30 0.01 -2.75
CA ILE A 114 20.52 0.56 -1.43
C ILE A 114 20.93 -0.59 -0.51
N ASN A 115 22.17 -0.59 -0.06
CA ASN A 115 22.68 -1.53 0.94
C ASN A 115 21.84 -1.41 2.22
N VAL A 116 21.08 -2.46 2.53
CA VAL A 116 20.38 -2.59 3.79
C VAL A 116 21.38 -3.14 4.80
N THR A 117 21.91 -2.31 5.64
CA THR A 117 22.67 -2.71 6.84
C THR A 117 21.70 -3.09 7.96
#